data_232ac052664664c02cc2cba509c66151
#
_entry.id   232ac052664664c02cc2cba509c66151
#
_cell.length_a   1.000
_cell.length_b   1.000
_cell.length_c   1.000
_cell.angle_alpha   90.00
_cell.angle_beta   90.00
_cell.angle_gamma   90.00
#
_symmetry.space_group_name_H-M   'P 1'
#
loop_
_entity.id
_entity.type
_entity.pdbx_description
1 polymer ?
#
loop_
_entity_poly.entity_id
_entity_poly.type
_entity_poly.pdbx_seq_one_letter_code
_entity_poly.pdbx_strand_id
1 'polypeptide(L)'
;MSATRGAGRHHIPLRGILYMAAGVFCMSVVDAVSKALVGGYTLAQIMFFTRALSPFFAIALALAQGGILTLATRRMGWHVMRSLASAATAVTFVAALRMLPLADTVAITFVSPLLMSALSVPMLREKVGPRRWTAILVGLIGVIVVLQPSGAGFGFGAVLALIAAFTYALSLNISRLMSDTESSPSMMFWFSVFMLSGSGILMPFGWQTPGPVDWLLFVLLAVAATLGQYFVIQAFRYGQVSLLAPLEYSALIWATAFGFLFWQEFPTPTVLLGAAIIILSSLYVVQREALAARRARLDGKGAPSHLPGP
;
A
#
# COMPACT_ATOMS: atom_id res chain seq x y z
N MET A 1 -33.99 -5.08 29.11
CA MET A 1 -33.48 -6.42 28.74
C MET A 1 -33.38 -6.50 27.23
N SER A 2 -32.24 -6.35 26.69
CA SER A 2 -31.84 -6.93 25.39
C SER A 2 -30.33 -6.72 25.24
N ALA A 3 -29.55 -7.72 25.62
CA ALA A 3 -28.12 -7.78 25.43
C ALA A 3 -27.85 -8.12 23.95
N THR A 4 -27.53 -7.15 23.15
CA THR A 4 -26.93 -7.41 21.81
C THR A 4 -25.51 -7.89 22.02
N ARG A 5 -25.37 -9.20 22.01
CA ARG A 5 -24.13 -9.96 21.94
C ARG A 5 -23.23 -9.37 20.85
N GLY A 6 -22.07 -8.87 21.26
CA GLY A 6 -20.96 -8.65 20.35
C GLY A 6 -20.65 -9.95 19.61
N ALA A 7 -21.04 -10.02 18.35
CA ALA A 7 -20.71 -11.15 17.47
C ALA A 7 -19.19 -11.28 17.43
N GLY A 8 -18.66 -12.30 18.10
CA GLY A 8 -17.26 -12.66 18.02
C GLY A 8 -16.89 -12.81 16.55
N ARG A 9 -16.01 -11.93 16.04
CA ARG A 9 -15.46 -12.06 14.70
C ARG A 9 -14.76 -13.41 14.63
N HIS A 10 -15.39 -14.36 13.96
CA HIS A 10 -14.78 -15.66 13.64
C HIS A 10 -13.52 -15.35 12.79
N HIS A 11 -12.37 -15.34 13.44
CA HIS A 11 -11.10 -15.32 12.73
C HIS A 11 -10.98 -16.66 12.01
N ILE A 12 -11.22 -16.66 10.69
CA ILE A 12 -10.92 -17.79 9.83
C ILE A 12 -9.60 -17.45 9.14
N PRO A 13 -8.45 -17.81 9.75
CA PRO A 13 -7.15 -17.35 9.29
C PRO A 13 -6.87 -17.72 7.84
N LEU A 14 -7.36 -18.87 7.38
CA LEU A 14 -7.20 -19.30 5.99
C LEU A 14 -7.87 -18.34 4.99
N ARG A 15 -9.09 -17.83 5.29
CA ARG A 15 -9.74 -16.83 4.43
C ARG A 15 -8.94 -15.54 4.36
N GLY A 16 -8.42 -15.06 5.48
CA GLY A 16 -7.56 -13.89 5.51
C GLY A 16 -6.30 -14.06 4.65
N ILE A 17 -5.65 -15.22 4.76
CA ILE A 17 -4.46 -15.57 3.95
C ILE A 17 -4.80 -15.60 2.46
N LEU A 18 -5.90 -16.28 2.06
CA LEU A 18 -6.30 -16.35 0.65
C LEU A 18 -6.65 -14.98 0.08
N TYR A 19 -7.38 -14.15 0.82
CA TYR A 19 -7.67 -12.79 0.40
C TYR A 19 -6.40 -11.95 0.27
N MET A 20 -5.45 -12.06 1.21
CA MET A 20 -4.20 -11.32 1.12
C MET A 20 -3.36 -11.77 -0.08
N ALA A 21 -3.21 -13.09 -0.30
CA ALA A 21 -2.49 -13.62 -1.45
C ALA A 21 -3.11 -13.16 -2.77
N ALA A 22 -4.43 -13.21 -2.90
CA ALA A 22 -5.14 -12.71 -4.08
C ALA A 22 -4.96 -11.18 -4.25
N GLY A 23 -5.00 -10.43 -3.15
CA GLY A 23 -4.79 -8.99 -3.14
C GLY A 23 -3.39 -8.61 -3.62
N VAL A 24 -2.35 -9.25 -3.07
CA VAL A 24 -0.96 -9.03 -3.48
C VAL A 24 -0.74 -9.42 -4.94
N PHE A 25 -1.28 -10.55 -5.39
CA PHE A 25 -1.22 -10.94 -6.80
C PHE A 25 -1.85 -9.87 -7.70
N CYS A 26 -3.06 -9.41 -7.40
CA CYS A 26 -3.72 -8.35 -8.18
C CYS A 26 -2.88 -7.05 -8.19
N MET A 27 -2.30 -6.64 -7.06
CA MET A 27 -1.44 -5.45 -7.02
C MET A 27 -0.16 -5.65 -7.82
N SER A 28 0.44 -6.83 -7.82
CA SER A 28 1.60 -7.14 -8.65
C SER A 28 1.25 -7.13 -10.16
N VAL A 29 0.02 -7.52 -10.54
CA VAL A 29 -0.49 -7.34 -11.90
C VAL A 29 -0.59 -5.85 -12.24
N VAL A 30 -1.09 -5.00 -11.32
CA VAL A 30 -1.14 -3.54 -11.51
C VAL A 30 0.25 -2.98 -11.78
N ASP A 31 1.26 -3.39 -11.03
CA ASP A 31 2.65 -2.94 -11.18
C ASP A 31 3.22 -3.35 -12.56
N ALA A 32 3.02 -4.62 -12.94
CA ALA A 32 3.48 -5.14 -14.24
C ALA A 32 2.77 -4.44 -15.41
N VAL A 33 1.45 -4.29 -15.37
CA VAL A 33 0.69 -3.59 -16.41
C VAL A 33 1.07 -2.11 -16.47
N SER A 34 1.29 -1.46 -15.32
CA SER A 34 1.79 -0.07 -15.28
C SER A 34 3.16 0.04 -15.96
N LYS A 35 4.07 -0.91 -15.71
CA LYS A 35 5.37 -0.96 -16.39
C LYS A 35 5.23 -1.14 -17.90
N ALA A 36 4.31 -1.98 -18.35
CA ALA A 36 4.06 -2.18 -19.77
C ALA A 36 3.51 -0.92 -20.45
N LEU A 37 2.63 -0.19 -19.78
CA LEU A 37 1.98 1.01 -20.34
C LEU A 37 2.86 2.26 -20.28
N VAL A 38 3.80 2.34 -19.33
CA VAL A 38 4.58 3.56 -19.08
C VAL A 38 5.48 3.97 -20.23
N GLY A 39 5.81 3.06 -21.16
CA GLY A 39 6.59 3.32 -22.37
C GLY A 39 5.81 4.08 -23.46
N GLY A 40 4.48 3.89 -23.52
CA GLY A 40 3.61 4.45 -24.57
C GLY A 40 2.62 5.50 -24.09
N TYR A 41 2.37 5.59 -22.79
CA TYR A 41 1.30 6.44 -22.23
C TYR A 41 1.81 7.38 -21.15
N THR A 42 1.08 8.48 -20.94
CA THR A 42 1.41 9.43 -19.87
C THR A 42 1.10 8.85 -18.49
N LEU A 43 1.83 9.32 -17.48
CA LEU A 43 1.57 8.94 -16.09
C LEU A 43 0.13 9.28 -15.69
N ALA A 44 -0.40 10.41 -16.17
CA ALA A 44 -1.77 10.84 -15.90
C ALA A 44 -2.81 9.84 -16.43
N GLN A 45 -2.62 9.31 -17.65
CA GLN A 45 -3.50 8.27 -18.20
C GLN A 45 -3.46 7.00 -17.36
N ILE A 46 -2.27 6.51 -17.03
CA ILE A 46 -2.11 5.28 -16.23
C ILE A 46 -2.79 5.47 -14.86
N MET A 47 -2.54 6.59 -14.17
CA MET A 47 -3.15 6.88 -12.87
C MET A 47 -4.67 7.00 -12.95
N PHE A 48 -5.20 7.66 -13.99
CA PHE A 48 -6.63 7.80 -14.20
C PHE A 48 -7.31 6.43 -14.33
N PHE A 49 -6.85 5.60 -15.25
CA PHE A 49 -7.45 4.29 -15.48
C PHE A 49 -7.26 3.33 -14.29
N THR A 50 -6.14 3.40 -13.58
CA THR A 50 -5.94 2.64 -12.33
C THR A 50 -7.06 2.90 -11.31
N ARG A 51 -7.65 4.09 -11.30
CA ARG A 51 -8.69 4.49 -10.34
C ARG A 51 -10.09 4.60 -10.92
N ALA A 52 -10.26 4.37 -12.22
CA ALA A 52 -11.53 4.58 -12.92
C ALA A 52 -12.72 3.83 -12.30
N LEU A 53 -12.53 2.60 -11.83
CA LEU A 53 -13.58 1.78 -11.21
C LEU A 53 -13.74 2.00 -9.70
N SER A 54 -12.73 2.57 -9.04
CA SER A 54 -12.69 2.66 -7.56
C SER A 54 -13.83 3.50 -6.93
N PRO A 55 -14.30 4.63 -7.49
CA PRO A 55 -15.41 5.38 -6.91
C PRO A 55 -16.73 4.60 -6.94
N PHE A 56 -17.00 3.87 -8.02
CA PHE A 56 -18.20 3.05 -8.14
C PHE A 56 -18.21 1.94 -7.09
N PHE A 57 -17.07 1.32 -6.88
CA PHE A 57 -16.90 0.34 -5.82
C PHE A 57 -17.08 0.94 -4.42
N ALA A 58 -16.55 2.14 -4.16
CA ALA A 58 -16.72 2.85 -2.90
C ALA A 58 -18.19 3.21 -2.63
N ILE A 59 -18.93 3.64 -3.67
CA ILE A 59 -20.38 3.89 -3.57
C ILE A 59 -21.15 2.60 -3.27
N ALA A 60 -20.85 1.50 -3.97
CA ALA A 60 -21.46 0.21 -3.69
C ALA A 60 -21.21 -0.25 -2.26
N LEU A 61 -19.99 -0.05 -1.75
CA LEU A 61 -19.63 -0.35 -0.37
C LEU A 61 -20.38 0.54 0.64
N ALA A 62 -20.55 1.82 0.32
CA ALA A 62 -21.32 2.76 1.13
C ALA A 62 -22.79 2.34 1.24
N LEU A 63 -23.41 1.98 0.12
CA LEU A 63 -24.80 1.49 0.10
C LEU A 63 -24.96 0.21 0.93
N ALA A 64 -23.98 -0.68 0.90
CA ALA A 64 -23.98 -1.91 1.70
C ALA A 64 -23.74 -1.69 3.19
N GLN A 65 -23.13 -0.55 3.61
CA GLN A 65 -22.72 -0.29 4.99
C GLN A 65 -23.52 0.81 5.71
N GLY A 66 -24.60 1.31 5.15
CA GLY A 66 -25.45 2.31 5.83
C GLY A 66 -25.89 3.48 4.95
N GLY A 67 -25.66 3.38 3.62
CA GLY A 67 -26.13 4.37 2.66
C GLY A 67 -25.10 5.46 2.32
N ILE A 68 -25.49 6.33 1.39
CA ILE A 68 -24.62 7.38 0.82
C ILE A 68 -24.12 8.37 1.87
N LEU A 69 -24.84 8.56 2.97
CA LEU A 69 -24.41 9.45 4.06
C LEU A 69 -23.11 9.03 4.73
N THR A 70 -22.71 7.76 4.60
CA THR A 70 -21.40 7.27 5.09
C THR A 70 -20.22 7.85 4.30
N LEU A 71 -20.46 8.48 3.15
CA LEU A 71 -19.44 9.18 2.35
C LEU A 71 -19.17 10.61 2.84
N ALA A 72 -20.05 11.15 3.70
CA ALA A 72 -19.87 12.50 4.22
C ALA A 72 -18.60 12.59 5.08
N THR A 73 -17.83 13.65 4.90
CA THR A 73 -16.61 13.92 5.66
C THR A 73 -16.62 15.34 6.23
N ARG A 74 -16.05 15.50 7.40
CA ARG A 74 -15.73 16.82 8.00
C ARG A 74 -14.24 17.15 7.96
N ARG A 75 -13.42 16.24 7.42
CA ARG A 75 -11.95 16.34 7.42
C ARG A 75 -11.37 16.38 6.01
N MET A 76 -11.98 17.14 5.12
CA MET A 76 -11.58 17.26 3.71
C MET A 76 -10.08 17.54 3.52
N GLY A 77 -9.47 18.38 4.37
CA GLY A 77 -8.05 18.70 4.30
C GLY A 77 -7.15 17.47 4.45
N TRP A 78 -7.51 16.51 5.32
CA TRP A 78 -6.76 15.27 5.47
C TRP A 78 -6.92 14.34 4.25
N HIS A 79 -8.12 14.30 3.63
CA HIS A 79 -8.34 13.58 2.39
C HIS A 79 -7.47 14.13 1.26
N VAL A 80 -7.38 15.46 1.13
CA VAL A 80 -6.49 16.13 0.16
C VAL A 80 -5.03 15.79 0.42
N MET A 81 -4.53 15.96 1.65
CA MET A 81 -3.14 15.64 1.99
C MET A 81 -2.79 14.18 1.70
N ARG A 82 -3.67 13.25 2.08
CA ARG A 82 -3.48 11.84 1.80
C ARG A 82 -3.44 11.56 0.29
N SER A 83 -4.34 12.18 -0.46
CA SER A 83 -4.40 12.00 -1.92
C SER A 83 -3.18 12.60 -2.62
N LEU A 84 -2.68 13.74 -2.16
CA LEU A 84 -1.43 14.34 -2.67
C LEU A 84 -0.23 13.43 -2.38
N ALA A 85 -0.09 12.90 -1.17
CA ALA A 85 0.96 11.95 -0.83
C ALA A 85 0.87 10.69 -1.72
N SER A 86 -0.34 10.16 -1.92
CA SER A 86 -0.54 8.99 -2.80
C SER A 86 -0.32 9.31 -4.28
N ALA A 87 -0.65 10.51 -4.74
CA ALA A 87 -0.34 10.95 -6.09
C ALA A 87 1.18 11.04 -6.31
N ALA A 88 1.90 11.62 -5.34
CA ALA A 88 3.37 11.62 -5.36
C ALA A 88 3.94 10.20 -5.40
N THR A 89 3.38 9.28 -4.60
CA THR A 89 3.75 7.86 -4.66
C THR A 89 3.55 7.28 -6.06
N ALA A 90 2.37 7.44 -6.65
CA ALA A 90 2.05 6.87 -7.95
C ALA A 90 2.95 7.44 -9.06
N VAL A 91 3.14 8.76 -9.07
CA VAL A 91 4.01 9.43 -10.05
C VAL A 91 5.45 8.94 -9.94
N THR A 92 6.02 8.93 -8.73
CA THR A 92 7.42 8.55 -8.53
C THR A 92 7.64 7.05 -8.71
N PHE A 93 6.69 6.21 -8.32
CA PHE A 93 6.75 4.76 -8.54
C PHE A 93 6.70 4.41 -10.03
N VAL A 94 5.70 4.94 -10.76
CA VAL A 94 5.58 4.68 -12.21
C VAL A 94 6.74 5.28 -12.98
N ALA A 95 7.27 6.43 -12.56
CA ALA A 95 8.48 6.98 -13.14
C ALA A 95 9.73 6.11 -12.86
N ALA A 96 9.84 5.51 -11.67
CA ALA A 96 10.89 4.55 -11.35
C ALA A 96 10.82 3.30 -12.23
N LEU A 97 9.61 2.78 -12.51
CA LEU A 97 9.41 1.62 -13.41
C LEU A 97 9.92 1.84 -14.84
N ARG A 98 10.05 3.10 -15.28
CA ARG A 98 10.69 3.41 -16.58
C ARG A 98 12.20 3.20 -16.57
N MET A 99 12.81 3.30 -15.40
CA MET A 99 14.27 3.40 -15.25
C MET A 99 14.86 2.16 -14.59
N LEU A 100 14.05 1.37 -13.89
CA LEU A 100 14.49 0.22 -13.13
C LEU A 100 13.73 -1.05 -13.53
N PRO A 101 14.33 -2.23 -13.33
CA PRO A 101 13.63 -3.50 -13.35
C PRO A 101 12.46 -3.51 -12.37
N LEU A 102 11.41 -4.28 -12.71
CA LEU A 102 10.20 -4.36 -11.89
C LEU A 102 10.51 -4.85 -10.45
N ALA A 103 11.31 -5.92 -10.34
CA ALA A 103 11.69 -6.50 -9.06
C ALA A 103 12.52 -5.54 -8.20
N ASP A 104 13.43 -4.78 -8.81
CA ASP A 104 14.28 -3.81 -8.10
C ASP A 104 13.45 -2.66 -7.55
N THR A 105 12.51 -2.13 -8.35
CA THR A 105 11.58 -1.08 -7.91
C THR A 105 10.75 -1.54 -6.73
N VAL A 106 10.15 -2.74 -6.80
CA VAL A 106 9.35 -3.32 -5.70
C VAL A 106 10.21 -3.59 -4.46
N ALA A 107 11.43 -4.11 -4.63
CA ALA A 107 12.34 -4.37 -3.50
C ALA A 107 12.68 -3.09 -2.73
N ILE A 108 12.94 -1.97 -3.42
CA ILE A 108 13.20 -0.67 -2.77
C ILE A 108 11.97 -0.20 -2.00
N THR A 109 10.76 -0.38 -2.56
CA THR A 109 9.54 0.08 -1.89
C THR A 109 9.19 -0.70 -0.62
N PHE A 110 9.76 -1.88 -0.40
CA PHE A 110 9.60 -2.63 0.86
C PHE A 110 10.19 -1.94 2.10
N VAL A 111 10.93 -0.85 1.94
CA VAL A 111 11.30 0.01 3.07
C VAL A 111 10.10 0.78 3.67
N SER A 112 8.98 0.87 2.94
CA SER A 112 7.79 1.63 3.38
C SER A 112 7.28 1.26 4.77
N PRO A 113 7.18 -0.01 5.20
CA PRO A 113 6.75 -0.36 6.56
C PRO A 113 7.68 0.18 7.65
N LEU A 114 8.98 0.24 7.36
CA LEU A 114 9.97 0.81 8.29
C LEU A 114 9.81 2.33 8.37
N LEU A 115 9.67 2.99 7.23
CA LEU A 115 9.39 4.43 7.15
C LEU A 115 8.04 4.78 7.81
N MET A 116 7.01 3.93 7.63
CA MET A 116 5.72 4.10 8.31
C MET A 116 5.88 4.07 9.82
N SER A 117 6.70 3.14 10.32
CA SER A 117 7.04 3.04 11.74
C SER A 117 7.81 4.27 12.25
N ALA A 118 8.76 4.79 11.47
CA ALA A 118 9.52 6.00 11.84
C ALA A 118 8.61 7.24 11.86
N LEU A 119 7.76 7.40 10.85
CA LEU A 119 6.82 8.52 10.72
C LEU A 119 5.70 8.47 11.76
N SER A 120 5.34 7.31 12.31
CA SER A 120 4.32 7.21 13.36
C SER A 120 4.73 7.95 14.65
N VAL A 121 6.04 8.11 14.91
CA VAL A 121 6.55 8.85 16.08
C VAL A 121 6.11 10.31 16.06
N PRO A 122 6.45 11.13 15.05
CA PRO A 122 6.04 12.54 15.01
C PRO A 122 4.55 12.72 14.68
N MET A 123 3.94 11.85 13.87
CA MET A 123 2.57 12.03 13.38
C MET A 123 1.51 11.52 14.34
N LEU A 124 1.72 10.33 14.91
CA LEU A 124 0.78 9.65 15.79
C LEU A 124 1.19 9.77 17.27
N ARG A 125 2.35 10.39 17.55
CA ARG A 125 2.97 10.49 18.89
C ARG A 125 3.16 9.12 19.55
N GLU A 126 3.38 8.07 18.73
CA GLU A 126 3.67 6.74 19.22
C GLU A 126 5.07 6.68 19.85
N LYS A 127 5.21 5.94 20.95
CA LYS A 127 6.51 5.69 21.57
C LYS A 127 7.15 4.47 20.90
N VAL A 128 8.18 4.69 20.10
CA VAL A 128 8.95 3.63 19.45
C VAL A 128 10.14 3.27 20.34
N GLY A 129 10.21 2.02 20.79
CA GLY A 129 11.30 1.51 21.61
C GLY A 129 12.61 1.34 20.81
N PRO A 130 13.76 1.24 21.51
CA PRO A 130 15.09 1.16 20.87
C PRO A 130 15.23 -0.03 19.90
N ARG A 131 14.60 -1.14 20.20
CA ARG A 131 14.63 -2.34 19.34
C ARG A 131 13.93 -2.12 17.98
N ARG A 132 12.91 -1.28 17.94
CA ARG A 132 12.21 -0.93 16.69
C ARG A 132 13.08 0.03 15.87
N TRP A 133 13.79 0.95 16.53
CA TRP A 133 14.77 1.82 15.89
C TRP A 133 15.94 1.03 15.30
N THR A 134 16.47 0.01 16.01
CA THR A 134 17.53 -0.85 15.45
C THR A 134 17.04 -1.61 14.20
N ALA A 135 15.81 -2.12 14.21
CA ALA A 135 15.27 -2.77 13.02
C ALA A 135 15.10 -1.79 11.83
N ILE A 136 14.66 -0.54 12.08
CA ILE A 136 14.59 0.49 11.05
C ILE A 136 15.98 0.76 10.45
N LEU A 137 17.00 0.90 11.30
CA LEU A 137 18.38 1.11 10.84
C LEU A 137 18.91 -0.06 10.03
N VAL A 138 18.66 -1.30 10.46
CA VAL A 138 19.04 -2.52 9.72
C VAL A 138 18.34 -2.58 8.37
N GLY A 139 17.06 -2.24 8.32
CA GLY A 139 16.34 -2.18 7.05
C GLY A 139 16.87 -1.10 6.11
N LEU A 140 17.28 0.06 6.63
CA LEU A 140 17.94 1.10 5.83
C LEU A 140 19.30 0.64 5.28
N ILE A 141 20.05 -0.19 6.02
CA ILE A 141 21.26 -0.84 5.48
C ILE A 141 20.87 -1.73 4.28
N GLY A 142 19.79 -2.49 4.39
CA GLY A 142 19.26 -3.28 3.28
C GLY A 142 18.97 -2.43 2.02
N VAL A 143 18.39 -1.23 2.22
CA VAL A 143 18.18 -0.27 1.12
C VAL A 143 19.52 0.17 0.49
N ILE A 144 20.53 0.49 1.29
CA ILE A 144 21.85 0.86 0.80
C ILE A 144 22.46 -0.28 -0.03
N VAL A 145 22.27 -1.54 0.41
CA VAL A 145 22.72 -2.72 -0.35
C VAL A 145 22.00 -2.84 -1.70
N VAL A 146 20.66 -2.60 -1.74
CA VAL A 146 19.92 -2.60 -3.02
C VAL A 146 20.40 -1.48 -3.93
N LEU A 147 20.62 -0.30 -3.39
CA LEU A 147 20.98 0.90 -4.16
C LEU A 147 22.38 0.86 -4.75
N GLN A 148 23.31 0.10 -4.15
CA GLN A 148 24.72 0.01 -4.58
C GLN A 148 25.33 1.39 -4.92
N PRO A 149 25.44 2.33 -3.97
CA PRO A 149 25.78 3.73 -4.27
C PRO A 149 27.16 3.95 -4.92
N SER A 150 28.03 2.95 -4.87
CA SER A 150 29.35 2.96 -5.51
C SER A 150 29.40 2.26 -6.87
N GLY A 151 28.26 1.76 -7.39
CA GLY A 151 28.14 1.02 -8.64
C GLY A 151 27.20 1.69 -9.65
N ALA A 152 27.05 1.11 -10.82
CA ALA A 152 26.14 1.56 -11.88
C ALA A 152 24.64 1.55 -11.48
N GLY A 153 24.29 1.05 -10.28
CA GLY A 153 22.91 0.90 -9.81
C GLY A 153 22.32 2.13 -9.12
N PHE A 154 23.14 3.12 -8.69
CA PHE A 154 22.61 4.33 -8.07
C PHE A 154 22.19 5.35 -9.12
N GLY A 155 20.99 5.14 -9.66
CA GLY A 155 20.40 6.04 -10.64
C GLY A 155 19.22 6.85 -10.07
N PHE A 156 18.79 7.84 -10.83
CA PHE A 156 17.63 8.68 -10.50
C PHE A 156 16.35 7.85 -10.26
N GLY A 157 16.22 6.68 -10.93
CA GLY A 157 15.11 5.73 -10.71
C GLY A 157 15.04 5.20 -9.28
N ALA A 158 16.19 4.91 -8.66
CA ALA A 158 16.25 4.44 -7.29
C ALA A 158 15.81 5.52 -6.27
N VAL A 159 16.18 6.77 -6.53
CA VAL A 159 15.71 7.92 -5.75
C VAL A 159 14.20 8.08 -5.87
N LEU A 160 13.65 7.93 -7.06
CA LEU A 160 12.19 7.96 -7.29
C LEU A 160 11.47 6.84 -6.54
N ALA A 161 12.00 5.61 -6.53
CA ALA A 161 11.44 4.50 -5.78
C ALA A 161 11.46 4.74 -4.25
N LEU A 162 12.52 5.37 -3.73
CA LEU A 162 12.59 5.78 -2.31
C LEU A 162 11.59 6.89 -1.97
N ILE A 163 11.42 7.88 -2.84
CA ILE A 163 10.39 8.91 -2.66
C ILE A 163 9.01 8.26 -2.69
N ALA A 164 8.77 7.29 -3.57
CA ALA A 164 7.53 6.53 -3.60
C ALA A 164 7.29 5.80 -2.27
N ALA A 165 8.31 5.12 -1.74
CA ALA A 165 8.22 4.42 -0.45
C ALA A 165 7.90 5.39 0.71
N PHE A 166 8.55 6.55 0.75
CA PHE A 166 8.34 7.57 1.77
C PHE A 166 6.93 8.17 1.70
N THR A 167 6.50 8.59 0.52
CA THR A 167 5.18 9.20 0.33
C THR A 167 4.05 8.19 0.52
N TYR A 168 4.27 6.92 0.20
CA TYR A 168 3.36 5.83 0.54
C TYR A 168 3.22 5.66 2.05
N ALA A 169 4.34 5.59 2.78
CA ALA A 169 4.35 5.52 4.24
C ALA A 169 3.64 6.72 4.88
N LEU A 170 3.84 7.91 4.34
CA LEU A 170 3.15 9.14 4.76
C LEU A 170 1.63 9.03 4.56
N SER A 171 1.19 8.60 3.37
CA SER A 171 -0.22 8.39 3.05
C SER A 171 -0.89 7.37 3.98
N LEU A 172 -0.20 6.28 4.32
CA LEU A 172 -0.70 5.28 5.27
C LEU A 172 -0.83 5.84 6.69
N ASN A 173 0.14 6.62 7.16
CA ASN A 173 0.04 7.26 8.48
C ASN A 173 -1.10 8.28 8.54
N ILE A 174 -1.33 9.06 7.47
CA ILE A 174 -2.49 9.94 7.37
C ILE A 174 -3.79 9.13 7.41
N SER A 175 -3.83 7.98 6.72
CA SER A 175 -4.99 7.08 6.76
C SER A 175 -5.26 6.55 8.17
N ARG A 176 -4.23 6.24 8.94
CA ARG A 176 -4.35 5.85 10.36
C ARG A 176 -4.91 6.98 11.22
N LEU A 177 -4.43 8.22 11.04
CA LEU A 177 -4.97 9.41 11.74
C LEU A 177 -6.46 9.65 11.46
N MET A 178 -6.93 9.26 10.27
CA MET A 178 -8.32 9.43 9.86
C MET A 178 -9.22 8.27 10.29
N SER A 179 -8.66 7.09 10.54
CA SER A 179 -9.43 5.85 10.76
C SER A 179 -10.39 5.89 11.94
N ASP A 180 -10.11 6.72 12.95
CA ASP A 180 -10.96 6.88 14.15
C ASP A 180 -12.18 7.78 13.91
N THR A 181 -12.16 8.58 12.84
CA THR A 181 -13.16 9.62 12.59
C THR A 181 -13.85 9.52 11.25
N GLU A 182 -13.27 8.80 10.30
CA GLU A 182 -13.78 8.65 8.94
C GLU A 182 -14.16 7.19 8.65
N SER A 183 -15.27 6.99 7.95
CA SER A 183 -15.68 5.66 7.52
C SER A 183 -14.78 5.11 6.41
N SER A 184 -14.65 3.79 6.30
CA SER A 184 -13.89 3.17 5.20
C SER A 184 -14.42 3.56 3.82
N PRO A 185 -15.76 3.57 3.55
CA PRO A 185 -16.30 4.06 2.29
C PRO A 185 -15.94 5.51 1.99
N SER A 186 -16.02 6.42 2.98
CA SER A 186 -15.63 7.83 2.83
C SER A 186 -14.16 7.96 2.43
N MET A 187 -13.28 7.24 3.13
CA MET A 187 -11.86 7.25 2.84
C MET A 187 -11.52 6.73 1.44
N MET A 188 -12.22 5.70 0.97
CA MET A 188 -12.02 5.15 -0.38
C MET A 188 -12.58 6.08 -1.45
N PHE A 189 -13.78 6.63 -1.24
CA PHE A 189 -14.47 7.50 -2.19
C PHE A 189 -13.66 8.78 -2.45
N TRP A 190 -13.38 9.56 -1.42
CA TRP A 190 -12.66 10.82 -1.56
C TRP A 190 -11.25 10.65 -2.12
N PHE A 191 -10.57 9.60 -1.71
CA PHE A 191 -9.28 9.23 -2.30
C PHE A 191 -9.40 9.00 -3.82
N SER A 192 -10.38 8.22 -4.24
CA SER A 192 -10.58 7.92 -5.65
C SER A 192 -10.98 9.16 -6.45
N VAL A 193 -11.87 10.00 -5.89
CA VAL A 193 -12.31 11.26 -6.53
C VAL A 193 -11.11 12.19 -6.74
N PHE A 194 -10.28 12.43 -5.72
CA PHE A 194 -9.12 13.31 -5.86
C PHE A 194 -8.08 12.75 -6.85
N MET A 195 -7.83 11.44 -6.82
CA MET A 195 -6.91 10.82 -7.76
C MET A 195 -7.43 10.90 -9.21
N LEU A 196 -8.72 10.63 -9.44
CA LEU A 196 -9.33 10.76 -10.75
C LEU A 196 -9.37 12.21 -11.23
N SER A 197 -9.77 13.15 -10.38
CA SER A 197 -9.84 14.56 -10.75
C SER A 197 -8.45 15.10 -11.09
N GLY A 198 -7.43 14.82 -10.24
CA GLY A 198 -6.06 15.28 -10.47
C GLY A 198 -5.47 14.69 -11.75
N SER A 199 -5.58 13.39 -11.96
CA SER A 199 -5.09 12.74 -13.18
C SER A 199 -5.93 13.12 -14.41
N GLY A 200 -7.25 13.28 -14.26
CA GLY A 200 -8.15 13.69 -15.34
C GLY A 200 -7.88 15.10 -15.87
N ILE A 201 -7.54 16.05 -14.98
CA ILE A 201 -7.14 17.42 -15.39
C ILE A 201 -5.83 17.40 -16.20
N LEU A 202 -4.90 16.51 -15.84
CA LEU A 202 -3.61 16.41 -16.52
C LEU A 202 -3.68 15.55 -17.80
N MET A 203 -4.70 14.71 -17.95
CA MET A 203 -4.81 13.74 -19.03
C MET A 203 -4.84 14.38 -20.44
N PRO A 204 -5.51 15.53 -20.70
CA PRO A 204 -5.51 16.13 -22.02
C PRO A 204 -4.14 16.62 -22.50
N PHE A 205 -3.23 16.93 -21.56
CA PHE A 205 -1.88 17.43 -21.87
C PHE A 205 -0.89 16.34 -22.30
N GLY A 206 -1.30 15.39 -23.07
CA GLY A 206 -0.45 14.32 -23.57
C GLY A 206 -1.22 13.03 -23.78
N TRP A 207 -2.52 13.17 -24.08
CA TRP A 207 -3.37 12.04 -24.42
C TRP A 207 -2.78 11.25 -25.59
N GLN A 208 -2.59 9.96 -25.37
CA GLN A 208 -2.26 8.99 -26.40
C GLN A 208 -3.45 8.05 -26.55
N THR A 209 -4.05 8.02 -27.75
CA THR A 209 -5.20 7.13 -27.99
C THR A 209 -4.73 5.66 -27.94
N PRO A 210 -5.26 4.86 -26.99
CA PRO A 210 -4.84 3.47 -26.85
C PRO A 210 -5.22 2.63 -28.07
N GLY A 211 -4.30 1.74 -28.47
CA GLY A 211 -4.60 0.69 -29.41
C GLY A 211 -5.56 -0.35 -28.83
N PRO A 212 -6.12 -1.26 -29.66
CA PRO A 212 -7.10 -2.25 -29.17
C PRO A 212 -6.54 -3.14 -28.03
N VAL A 213 -5.28 -3.53 -28.12
CA VAL A 213 -4.61 -4.34 -27.08
C VAL A 213 -4.38 -3.53 -25.80
N ASP A 214 -3.99 -2.26 -25.95
CA ASP A 214 -3.71 -1.40 -24.80
C ASP A 214 -4.98 -1.05 -24.02
N TRP A 215 -6.14 -0.98 -24.69
CA TRP A 215 -7.42 -0.87 -24.01
C TRP A 215 -7.69 -2.04 -23.09
N LEU A 216 -7.33 -3.28 -23.50
CA LEU A 216 -7.42 -4.45 -22.62
C LEU A 216 -6.49 -4.33 -21.42
N LEU A 217 -5.28 -3.78 -21.60
CA LEU A 217 -4.36 -3.54 -20.50
C LEU A 217 -4.90 -2.48 -19.53
N PHE A 218 -5.51 -1.39 -20.00
CA PHE A 218 -6.17 -0.40 -19.14
C PHE A 218 -7.37 -0.96 -18.38
N VAL A 219 -8.17 -1.82 -19.00
CA VAL A 219 -9.27 -2.52 -18.33
C VAL A 219 -8.71 -3.46 -17.26
N LEU A 220 -7.69 -4.24 -17.60
CA LEU A 220 -7.02 -5.14 -16.66
C LEU A 220 -6.45 -4.37 -15.46
N LEU A 221 -5.81 -3.21 -15.72
CA LEU A 221 -5.27 -2.31 -14.71
C LEU A 221 -6.35 -1.84 -13.73
N ALA A 222 -7.49 -1.35 -14.27
CA ALA A 222 -8.60 -0.85 -13.46
C ALA A 222 -9.26 -1.97 -12.61
N VAL A 223 -9.48 -3.14 -13.21
CA VAL A 223 -10.08 -4.30 -12.53
C VAL A 223 -9.12 -4.83 -11.47
N ALA A 224 -7.85 -5.06 -11.82
CA ALA A 224 -6.86 -5.58 -10.88
C ALA A 224 -6.64 -4.63 -9.69
N ALA A 225 -6.56 -3.31 -9.92
CA ALA A 225 -6.43 -2.34 -8.85
C ALA A 225 -7.63 -2.33 -7.90
N THR A 226 -8.85 -2.41 -8.45
CA THR A 226 -10.09 -2.42 -7.65
C THR A 226 -10.24 -3.71 -6.86
N LEU A 227 -10.03 -4.87 -7.51
CA LEU A 227 -10.10 -6.17 -6.86
C LEU A 227 -8.98 -6.35 -5.82
N GLY A 228 -7.76 -5.94 -6.15
CA GLY A 228 -6.63 -6.02 -5.24
C GLY A 228 -6.89 -5.23 -3.96
N GLN A 229 -7.39 -4.01 -4.07
CA GLN A 229 -7.76 -3.20 -2.91
C GLN A 229 -8.91 -3.83 -2.10
N TYR A 230 -9.92 -4.38 -2.77
CA TYR A 230 -11.00 -5.10 -2.10
C TYR A 230 -10.48 -6.32 -1.34
N PHE A 231 -9.65 -7.14 -1.96
CA PHE A 231 -9.10 -8.33 -1.33
C PHE A 231 -8.22 -8.01 -0.12
N VAL A 232 -7.39 -6.97 -0.19
CA VAL A 232 -6.59 -6.50 0.95
C VAL A 232 -7.48 -6.04 2.10
N ILE A 233 -8.54 -5.28 1.83
CA ILE A 233 -9.51 -4.87 2.87
C ILE A 233 -10.17 -6.09 3.51
N GLN A 234 -10.60 -7.07 2.71
CA GLN A 234 -11.21 -8.29 3.24
C GLN A 234 -10.21 -9.14 4.02
N ALA A 235 -8.95 -9.21 3.59
CA ALA A 235 -7.91 -9.92 4.33
C ALA A 235 -7.81 -9.42 5.78
N PHE A 236 -7.75 -8.10 5.99
CA PHE A 236 -7.70 -7.50 7.34
C PHE A 236 -8.99 -7.65 8.14
N ARG A 237 -10.12 -7.96 7.49
CA ARG A 237 -11.36 -8.30 8.21
C ARG A 237 -11.36 -9.72 8.78
N TYR A 238 -10.66 -10.66 8.12
CA TYR A 238 -10.66 -12.08 8.49
C TYR A 238 -9.37 -12.54 9.18
N GLY A 239 -8.27 -11.79 9.04
CA GLY A 239 -6.97 -12.15 9.59
C GLY A 239 -6.34 -11.05 10.45
N GLN A 240 -5.42 -11.45 11.31
CA GLN A 240 -4.60 -10.53 12.10
C GLN A 240 -3.46 -9.97 11.25
N VAL A 241 -3.12 -8.69 11.45
CA VAL A 241 -2.04 -8.01 10.71
C VAL A 241 -0.71 -8.79 10.80
N SER A 242 -0.39 -9.33 11.97
CA SER A 242 0.84 -10.11 12.18
C SER A 242 0.95 -11.39 11.35
N LEU A 243 -0.19 -11.95 10.93
CA LEU A 243 -0.24 -13.13 10.07
C LEU A 243 -0.21 -12.74 8.59
N LEU A 244 -0.79 -11.59 8.25
CA LEU A 244 -0.97 -11.14 6.87
C LEU A 244 0.20 -10.35 6.32
N ALA A 245 0.88 -9.55 7.17
CA ALA A 245 2.00 -8.73 6.74
C ALA A 245 3.15 -9.50 6.04
N PRO A 246 3.52 -10.73 6.46
CA PRO A 246 4.52 -11.51 5.73
C PRO A 246 4.12 -11.82 4.29
N LEU A 247 2.81 -11.92 3.99
CA LEU A 247 2.34 -12.22 2.65
C LEU A 247 2.51 -11.06 1.68
N GLU A 248 2.57 -9.81 2.17
CA GLU A 248 2.85 -8.65 1.33
C GLU A 248 4.20 -8.76 0.61
N TYR A 249 5.19 -9.39 1.26
CA TYR A 249 6.51 -9.59 0.65
C TYR A 249 6.50 -10.61 -0.50
N SER A 250 5.43 -11.40 -0.67
CA SER A 250 5.25 -12.24 -1.85
C SER A 250 5.14 -11.43 -3.15
N ALA A 251 4.88 -10.10 -3.06
CA ALA A 251 4.92 -9.20 -4.20
C ALA A 251 6.28 -9.24 -4.94
N LEU A 252 7.40 -9.47 -4.23
CA LEU A 252 8.71 -9.63 -4.86
C LEU A 252 8.78 -10.88 -5.75
N ILE A 253 8.13 -11.97 -5.32
CA ILE A 253 8.06 -13.21 -6.11
C ILE A 253 7.32 -12.93 -7.42
N TRP A 254 6.17 -12.25 -7.35
CA TRP A 254 5.40 -11.89 -8.52
C TRP A 254 6.11 -10.87 -9.40
N ALA A 255 6.74 -9.85 -8.80
CA ALA A 255 7.52 -8.86 -9.53
C ALA A 255 8.69 -9.50 -10.28
N THR A 256 9.39 -10.45 -9.65
CA THR A 256 10.46 -11.22 -10.31
C THR A 256 9.90 -12.11 -11.43
N ALA A 257 8.79 -12.82 -11.17
CA ALA A 257 8.18 -13.68 -12.18
C ALA A 257 7.69 -12.88 -13.39
N PHE A 258 7.00 -11.76 -13.19
CA PHE A 258 6.54 -10.90 -14.28
C PHE A 258 7.71 -10.18 -14.98
N GLY A 259 8.71 -9.71 -14.22
CA GLY A 259 9.92 -9.10 -14.76
C GLY A 259 10.65 -10.05 -15.70
N PHE A 260 10.82 -11.32 -15.31
CA PHE A 260 11.41 -12.35 -16.15
C PHE A 260 10.54 -12.69 -17.36
N LEU A 261 9.24 -12.90 -17.14
CA LEU A 261 8.33 -13.38 -18.20
C LEU A 261 8.17 -12.37 -19.34
N PHE A 262 8.02 -11.07 -19.00
CA PHE A 262 7.68 -10.03 -19.98
C PHE A 262 8.88 -9.21 -20.45
N TRP A 263 9.92 -9.05 -19.63
CA TRP A 263 11.08 -8.21 -19.95
C TRP A 263 12.41 -8.94 -19.88
N GLN A 264 12.42 -10.25 -19.51
CA GLN A 264 13.65 -11.02 -19.29
C GLN A 264 14.57 -10.40 -18.23
N GLU A 265 13.98 -9.67 -17.28
CA GLU A 265 14.69 -9.02 -16.18
C GLU A 265 14.76 -9.96 -14.97
N PHE A 266 15.97 -10.17 -14.47
CA PHE A 266 16.21 -10.88 -13.23
C PHE A 266 16.83 -9.93 -12.20
N PRO A 267 16.36 -9.92 -10.93
CA PRO A 267 17.00 -9.13 -9.89
C PRO A 267 18.43 -9.61 -9.66
N THR A 268 19.35 -8.68 -9.48
CA THR A 268 20.75 -9.02 -9.19
C THR A 268 20.86 -9.66 -7.79
N PRO A 269 21.89 -10.46 -7.52
CA PRO A 269 22.12 -11.05 -6.20
C PRO A 269 22.16 -10.00 -5.07
N THR A 270 22.66 -8.81 -5.35
CA THR A 270 22.70 -7.69 -4.40
C THR A 270 21.31 -7.14 -4.10
N VAL A 271 20.42 -7.05 -5.08
CA VAL A 271 19.01 -6.68 -4.88
C VAL A 271 18.30 -7.74 -4.02
N LEU A 272 18.51 -9.02 -4.29
CA LEU A 272 17.95 -10.11 -3.49
C LEU A 272 18.45 -10.07 -2.04
N LEU A 273 19.74 -9.83 -1.83
CA LEU A 273 20.34 -9.72 -0.49
C LEU A 273 19.76 -8.53 0.27
N GLY A 274 19.71 -7.34 -0.36
CA GLY A 274 19.15 -6.15 0.26
C GLY A 274 17.67 -6.29 0.54
N ALA A 275 16.89 -6.87 -0.37
CA ALA A 275 15.48 -7.18 -0.15
C ALA A 275 15.29 -8.15 1.03
N ALA A 276 16.12 -9.19 1.15
CA ALA A 276 16.09 -10.11 2.30
C ALA A 276 16.34 -9.38 3.62
N ILE A 277 17.31 -8.47 3.69
CA ILE A 277 17.58 -7.64 4.87
C ILE A 277 16.37 -6.78 5.23
N ILE A 278 15.76 -6.10 4.25
CA ILE A 278 14.58 -5.25 4.46
C ILE A 278 13.40 -6.09 4.96
N ILE A 279 13.13 -7.23 4.33
CA ILE A 279 12.04 -8.13 4.68
C ILE A 279 12.23 -8.66 6.11
N LEU A 280 13.40 -9.18 6.45
CA LEU A 280 13.67 -9.73 7.77
C LEU A 280 13.58 -8.67 8.87
N SER A 281 14.08 -7.46 8.63
CA SER A 281 13.97 -6.36 9.60
C SER A 281 12.51 -5.92 9.80
N SER A 282 11.72 -5.84 8.73
CA SER A 282 10.29 -5.49 8.80
C SER A 282 9.47 -6.58 9.50
N LEU A 283 9.72 -7.86 9.20
CA LEU A 283 9.07 -8.98 9.88
C LEU A 283 9.39 -9.01 11.38
N TYR A 284 10.62 -8.69 11.77
CA TYR A 284 10.99 -8.56 13.17
C TYR A 284 10.16 -7.48 13.88
N VAL A 285 9.96 -6.32 13.27
CA VAL A 285 9.09 -5.26 13.82
C VAL A 285 7.68 -5.77 14.01
N VAL A 286 7.07 -6.37 12.98
CA VAL A 286 5.69 -6.89 13.02
C VAL A 286 5.51 -7.96 14.11
N GLN A 287 6.45 -8.92 14.20
CA GLN A 287 6.38 -9.96 15.22
C GLN A 287 6.47 -9.38 16.63
N ARG A 288 7.34 -8.39 16.85
CA ARG A 288 7.49 -7.74 18.15
C ARG A 288 6.25 -6.96 18.56
N GLU A 289 5.62 -6.26 17.63
CA GLU A 289 4.36 -5.56 17.88
C GLU A 289 3.25 -6.55 18.27
N ALA A 290 3.15 -7.66 17.54
CA ALA A 290 2.18 -8.70 17.82
C ALA A 290 2.40 -9.33 19.23
N LEU A 291 3.65 -9.59 19.61
CA LEU A 291 3.98 -10.11 20.93
C LEU A 291 3.71 -9.09 22.04
N ALA A 292 4.02 -7.80 21.83
CA ALA A 292 3.72 -6.74 22.78
C ALA A 292 2.21 -6.57 22.99
N ALA A 293 1.43 -6.56 21.92
CA ALA A 293 -0.04 -6.50 21.98
C ALA A 293 -0.64 -7.73 22.71
N ARG A 294 -0.07 -8.92 22.48
CA ARG A 294 -0.51 -10.14 23.18
C ARG A 294 -0.21 -10.08 24.68
N ARG A 295 0.97 -9.60 25.08
CA ARG A 295 1.35 -9.43 26.50
C ARG A 295 0.45 -8.42 27.19
N ALA A 296 0.21 -7.24 26.58
CA ALA A 296 -0.68 -6.23 27.12
C ALA A 296 -2.13 -6.75 27.38
N ARG A 297 -2.61 -7.64 26.53
CA ARG A 297 -3.92 -8.31 26.72
C ARG A 297 -3.91 -9.29 27.88
N LEU A 298 -2.83 -10.04 28.07
CA LEU A 298 -2.67 -11.01 29.16
C LEU A 298 -2.50 -10.32 30.53
N ASP A 299 -1.81 -9.17 30.56
CA ASP A 299 -1.57 -8.39 31.78
C ASP A 299 -2.77 -7.53 32.21
N GLY A 300 -3.94 -7.68 31.58
CA GLY A 300 -5.15 -6.92 31.89
C GLY A 300 -5.06 -5.41 31.63
N LYS A 301 -3.95 -4.92 31.03
CA LYS A 301 -3.70 -3.49 30.75
C LYS A 301 -4.21 -3.05 29.37
N GLY A 302 -4.97 -3.89 28.70
CA GLY A 302 -5.32 -3.72 27.28
C GLY A 302 -6.74 -3.23 27.02
N ALA A 303 -7.36 -2.43 27.92
CA ALA A 303 -8.50 -1.62 27.56
C ALA A 303 -8.11 -0.14 27.68
N PRO A 304 -8.17 0.69 26.65
CA PRO A 304 -8.09 2.14 26.83
C PRO A 304 -9.31 2.57 27.65
N SER A 305 -9.05 3.07 28.85
CA SER A 305 -10.03 3.66 29.77
C SER A 305 -10.49 5.04 29.25
N HIS A 306 -11.17 5.08 28.13
CA HIS A 306 -11.86 6.27 27.63
C HIS A 306 -13.31 5.94 27.24
N LEU A 307 -14.05 5.41 28.22
CA LEU A 307 -15.49 5.57 28.24
C LEU A 307 -15.82 6.36 29.51
N PRO A 308 -16.38 7.57 29.41
CA PRO A 308 -16.98 8.21 30.55
C PRO A 308 -18.12 7.27 31.02
N GLY A 309 -18.11 6.98 32.31
CA GLY A 309 -19.18 6.23 32.97
C GLY A 309 -20.55 6.94 32.87
N PRO A 310 -21.61 6.25 33.24
CA PRO A 310 -22.98 6.59 32.90
C PRO A 310 -23.44 7.95 33.40
#